data_b693c2c3d4659515bf1ede337f183bfe
#
_entry.id   b693c2c3d4659515bf1ede337f183bfe
#
_cell.length_a   1.000
_cell.length_b   1.000
_cell.length_c   1.000
_cell.angle_alpha   90.00
_cell.angle_beta   90.00
_cell.angle_gamma   90.00
#
_symmetry.space_group_name_H-M   'P 1'
#
loop_
_entity.id
_entity.type
_entity.pdbx_description
1 polymer ?
#
loop_
_entity_poly.entity_id
_entity_poly.type
_entity_poly.pdbx_seq_one_letter_code
_entity_poly.pdbx_strand_id
1 'polypeptide(L)'
;SDVCSSDLVSVEGGAVRVHRMTCAIDCGFAVNPAGVIAQMESAVVFGLSAALHGEIGIERGGAVQSNFDDYPLLRIDEMPFVDTILVASDGPMGGAGEPGVPPVAPAVASAVFAATGRRIRRLPISSAP
;
A
#
# COMPACT_ATOMS: atom_id res chain seq x y z
N SER A 1 6.02 13.18 10.38
CA SER A 1 4.72 13.26 9.66
C SER A 1 3.83 12.09 10.05
N ASP A 2 2.55 12.38 10.18
CA ASP A 2 1.53 11.38 10.48
C ASP A 2 0.75 11.05 9.20
N VAL A 3 0.49 9.76 8.98
CA VAL A 3 -0.27 9.28 7.82
C VAL A 3 -1.33 8.29 8.26
N CYS A 4 -2.53 8.40 7.69
CA CYS A 4 -3.57 7.39 7.80
C CYS A 4 -4.11 7.01 6.41
N SER A 5 -4.66 5.80 6.31
CA SER A 5 -5.18 5.26 5.06
C SER A 5 -6.51 4.55 5.27
N SER A 6 -7.40 4.63 4.27
CA SER A 6 -8.63 3.85 4.20
C SER A 6 -8.86 3.37 2.76
N ASP A 7 -9.39 2.15 2.62
CA ASP A 7 -9.42 1.45 1.33
C ASP A 7 -10.82 0.97 0.94
N LEU A 8 -11.08 0.95 -0.36
CA LEU A 8 -12.20 0.26 -0.97
C LEU A 8 -11.69 -0.94 -1.75
N VAL A 9 -12.11 -2.14 -1.34
CA VAL A 9 -11.66 -3.40 -1.95
C VAL A 9 -12.82 -4.25 -2.44
N SER A 10 -12.57 -5.12 -3.43
CA SER A 10 -13.41 -6.29 -3.71
C SER A 10 -12.59 -7.56 -3.55
N VAL A 11 -13.30 -8.67 -3.23
CA VAL A 11 -12.69 -10.00 -3.10
C VAL A 11 -13.51 -10.98 -3.93
N GLU A 12 -12.90 -11.49 -5.01
CA GLU A 12 -13.52 -12.42 -5.94
C GLU A 12 -12.62 -13.62 -6.16
N GLY A 13 -13.15 -14.84 -5.94
CA GLY A 13 -12.37 -16.07 -6.10
C GLY A 13 -11.09 -16.14 -5.28
N GLY A 14 -11.03 -15.41 -4.15
CA GLY A 14 -9.83 -15.32 -3.31
C GLY A 14 -8.85 -14.20 -3.71
N ALA A 15 -9.01 -13.61 -4.89
CA ALA A 15 -8.21 -12.46 -5.31
C ALA A 15 -8.75 -11.16 -4.71
N VAL A 16 -7.85 -10.34 -4.19
CA VAL A 16 -8.17 -9.02 -3.64
C VAL A 16 -7.83 -7.96 -4.67
N ARG A 17 -8.79 -7.09 -4.98
CA ARG A 17 -8.58 -5.90 -5.80
C ARG A 17 -8.84 -4.65 -4.97
N VAL A 18 -7.89 -3.74 -4.97
CA VAL A 18 -8.04 -2.41 -4.34
C VAL A 18 -8.50 -1.43 -5.40
N HIS A 19 -9.63 -0.79 -5.19
CA HIS A 19 -10.22 0.15 -6.16
C HIS A 19 -9.89 1.61 -5.85
N ARG A 20 -9.86 1.94 -4.57
CA ARG A 20 -9.58 3.29 -4.10
C ARG A 20 -8.82 3.22 -2.79
N MET A 21 -7.86 4.12 -2.63
CA MET A 21 -7.14 4.34 -1.38
C MET A 21 -7.14 5.83 -1.06
N THR A 22 -7.59 6.19 0.12
CA THR A 22 -7.54 7.57 0.61
C THR A 22 -6.42 7.67 1.64
N CYS A 23 -5.46 8.54 1.40
CA CYS A 23 -4.33 8.80 2.27
C CYS A 23 -4.40 10.23 2.82
N ALA A 24 -4.39 10.41 4.13
CA ALA A 24 -4.22 11.73 4.73
C ALA A 24 -2.82 11.84 5.31
N ILE A 25 -2.12 12.92 4.99
CA ILE A 25 -0.76 13.18 5.49
C ILE A 25 -0.67 14.57 6.13
N ASP A 26 -0.13 14.61 7.34
CA ASP A 26 0.39 15.81 7.97
C ASP A 26 1.93 15.81 7.88
N CYS A 27 2.47 16.59 6.99
CA CYS A 27 3.92 16.79 6.83
C CYS A 27 4.36 18.21 7.26
N GLY A 28 3.51 18.94 7.98
CA GLY A 28 3.71 20.36 8.27
C GLY A 28 3.53 21.19 6.98
N PHE A 29 4.36 22.22 6.82
CA PHE A 29 4.28 23.08 5.64
C PHE A 29 4.80 22.37 4.38
N ALA A 30 3.91 22.10 3.43
CA ALA A 30 4.23 21.50 2.14
C ALA A 30 4.71 22.57 1.14
N VAL A 31 6.02 22.67 0.93
CA VAL A 31 6.62 23.62 -0.05
C VAL A 31 6.14 23.32 -1.47
N ASN A 32 6.00 22.04 -1.81
CA ASN A 32 5.47 21.58 -3.09
C ASN A 32 4.35 20.55 -2.85
N PRO A 33 3.08 20.97 -2.74
CA PRO A 33 1.98 20.05 -2.51
C PRO A 33 1.85 18.94 -3.56
N ALA A 34 2.07 19.25 -4.84
CA ALA A 34 2.04 18.25 -5.92
C ALA A 34 3.11 17.18 -5.75
N GLY A 35 4.29 17.56 -5.26
CA GLY A 35 5.35 16.60 -4.93
C GLY A 35 4.97 15.67 -3.77
N VAL A 36 4.29 16.18 -2.74
CA VAL A 36 3.81 15.36 -1.62
C VAL A 36 2.73 14.37 -2.10
N ILE A 37 1.80 14.82 -2.93
CA ILE A 37 0.76 13.96 -3.53
C ILE A 37 1.41 12.83 -4.34
N ALA A 38 2.37 13.13 -5.21
CA ALA A 38 3.08 12.13 -6.00
C ALA A 38 3.84 11.11 -5.13
N GLN A 39 4.38 11.54 -3.99
CA GLN A 39 5.02 10.63 -3.04
C GLN A 39 3.99 9.69 -2.39
N MET A 40 2.80 10.16 -2.06
CA MET A 40 1.75 9.30 -1.51
C MET A 40 1.23 8.29 -2.54
N GLU A 41 1.02 8.72 -3.79
CA GLU A 41 0.67 7.81 -4.89
C GLU A 41 1.73 6.71 -5.08
N SER A 42 3.01 7.08 -5.10
CA SER A 42 4.12 6.15 -5.17
C SER A 42 4.16 5.19 -3.98
N ALA A 43 3.97 5.71 -2.77
CA ALA A 43 3.97 4.92 -1.53
C ALA A 43 2.84 3.87 -1.52
N VAL A 44 1.66 4.22 -2.03
CA VAL A 44 0.53 3.29 -2.18
C VAL A 44 0.90 2.15 -3.13
N VAL A 45 1.43 2.45 -4.32
CA VAL A 45 1.81 1.42 -5.30
C VAL A 45 2.89 0.49 -4.74
N PHE A 46 3.88 1.07 -4.07
CA PHE A 46 4.96 0.30 -3.44
C PHE A 46 4.43 -0.60 -2.31
N GLY A 47 3.62 -0.04 -1.43
CA GLY A 47 3.00 -0.77 -0.31
C GLY A 47 2.04 -1.87 -0.77
N LEU A 48 1.25 -1.63 -1.83
CA LEU A 48 0.36 -2.63 -2.42
C LEU A 48 1.14 -3.76 -3.09
N SER A 49 2.22 -3.47 -3.82
CA SER A 49 3.10 -4.50 -4.39
C SER A 49 3.60 -5.45 -3.30
N ALA A 50 4.06 -4.90 -2.17
CA ALA A 50 4.50 -5.70 -1.03
C ALA A 50 3.35 -6.47 -0.38
N ALA A 51 2.18 -5.83 -0.17
CA ALA A 51 1.05 -6.42 0.53
C ALA A 51 0.35 -7.53 -0.27
N LEU A 52 0.28 -7.40 -1.60
CA LEU A 52 -0.45 -8.33 -2.46
C LEU A 52 0.45 -9.41 -3.10
N HIS A 53 1.72 -9.10 -3.38
CA HIS A 53 2.58 -9.94 -4.19
C HIS A 53 3.95 -10.25 -3.56
N GLY A 54 4.45 -9.39 -2.65
CA GLY A 54 5.83 -9.43 -2.18
C GLY A 54 6.15 -10.68 -1.34
N GLU A 55 6.70 -11.72 -1.96
CA GLU A 55 7.19 -12.92 -1.27
C GLU A 55 8.48 -13.42 -1.93
N ILE A 56 9.49 -13.68 -1.09
CA ILE A 56 10.73 -14.32 -1.52
C ILE A 56 10.84 -15.69 -0.84
N GLY A 57 10.83 -16.75 -1.63
CA GLY A 57 11.11 -18.09 -1.17
C GLY A 57 12.61 -18.29 -0.95
N ILE A 58 12.98 -19.02 0.09
CA ILE A 58 14.38 -19.42 0.34
C ILE A 58 14.45 -20.94 0.27
N GLU A 59 15.23 -21.47 -0.66
CA GLU A 59 15.49 -22.89 -0.80
C GLU A 59 17.00 -23.14 -0.88
N ARG A 60 17.46 -24.15 -0.15
CA ARG A 60 18.87 -24.56 -0.13
C ARG A 60 19.87 -23.42 0.14
N GLY A 61 19.45 -22.40 0.89
CA GLY A 61 20.25 -21.23 1.23
C GLY A 61 20.28 -20.11 0.16
N GLY A 62 19.48 -20.21 -0.90
CA GLY A 62 19.36 -19.20 -1.95
C GLY A 62 17.91 -18.73 -2.16
N ALA A 63 17.74 -17.53 -2.71
CA ALA A 63 16.43 -17.04 -3.12
C ALA A 63 15.91 -17.84 -4.32
N VAL A 64 14.62 -18.17 -4.30
CA VAL A 64 13.93 -18.86 -5.40
C VAL A 64 13.71 -17.91 -6.56
N GLN A 65 13.22 -16.70 -6.25
CA GLN A 65 13.01 -15.64 -7.23
C GLN A 65 14.34 -15.07 -7.70
N SER A 66 14.52 -14.94 -9.00
CA SER A 66 15.77 -14.52 -9.62
C SER A 66 15.66 -13.28 -10.49
N ASN A 67 14.46 -12.93 -10.96
CA ASN A 67 14.25 -11.82 -11.88
C ASN A 67 12.79 -11.31 -11.81
N PHE A 68 12.44 -10.31 -12.64
CA PHE A 68 11.12 -9.67 -12.69
C PHE A 68 10.00 -10.59 -13.22
N ASP A 69 10.31 -11.67 -13.90
CA ASP A 69 9.34 -12.65 -14.41
C ASP A 69 8.81 -13.58 -13.31
N ASP A 70 9.60 -13.79 -12.25
CA ASP A 70 9.24 -14.63 -11.11
C ASP A 70 9.00 -13.87 -9.80
N TYR A 71 9.14 -12.51 -9.83
CA TYR A 71 8.82 -11.62 -8.71
C TYR A 71 7.80 -10.56 -9.16
N PRO A 72 6.49 -10.84 -9.02
CA PRO A 72 5.45 -9.94 -9.52
C PRO A 72 5.38 -8.64 -8.72
N LEU A 73 5.18 -7.54 -9.44
CA LEU A 73 4.90 -6.21 -8.91
C LEU A 73 3.49 -5.78 -9.35
N LEU A 74 2.91 -4.84 -8.62
CA LEU A 74 1.64 -4.22 -9.00
C LEU A 74 1.75 -3.61 -10.41
N ARG A 75 0.80 -3.96 -11.28
CA ARG A 75 0.77 -3.46 -12.65
C ARG A 75 -0.12 -2.21 -12.76
N ILE A 76 0.02 -1.48 -13.87
CA ILE A 76 -0.68 -0.21 -14.08
C ILE A 76 -2.22 -0.36 -14.09
N ASP A 77 -2.71 -1.50 -14.56
CA ASP A 77 -4.14 -1.82 -14.58
C ASP A 77 -4.69 -2.28 -13.22
N GLU A 78 -3.80 -2.56 -12.26
CA GLU A 78 -4.13 -2.92 -10.88
C GLU A 78 -4.06 -1.71 -9.94
N MET A 79 -3.48 -0.60 -10.39
CA MET A 79 -3.32 0.61 -9.56
C MET A 79 -4.69 1.17 -9.16
N PRO A 80 -4.95 1.37 -7.86
CA PRO A 80 -6.18 2.01 -7.40
C PRO A 80 -6.20 3.51 -7.72
N PHE A 81 -7.38 4.09 -7.67
CA PHE A 81 -7.46 5.55 -7.55
C PHE A 81 -6.94 5.97 -6.18
N VAL A 82 -5.94 6.84 -6.15
CA VAL A 82 -5.35 7.35 -4.90
C VAL A 82 -5.84 8.78 -4.67
N ASP A 83 -6.46 9.01 -3.52
CA ASP A 83 -6.95 10.30 -3.08
C ASP A 83 -6.08 10.77 -1.90
N THR A 84 -5.29 11.80 -2.12
CA THR A 84 -4.37 12.33 -1.10
C THR A 84 -4.89 13.60 -0.48
N ILE A 85 -5.07 13.58 0.84
CA ILE A 85 -5.49 14.72 1.65
C ILE A 85 -4.26 15.28 2.37
N LEU A 86 -3.87 16.51 2.03
CA LEU A 86 -2.87 17.26 2.77
C LEU A 86 -3.54 17.93 3.97
N VAL A 87 -3.18 17.49 5.16
CA VAL A 87 -3.70 18.08 6.41
C VAL A 87 -2.97 19.40 6.67
N ALA A 88 -3.74 20.48 6.79
CA ALA A 88 -3.17 21.77 7.17
C ALA A 88 -2.69 21.72 8.62
N SER A 89 -1.41 22.03 8.84
CA SER A 89 -0.77 21.96 10.15
C SER A 89 0.30 23.05 10.28
N ASP A 90 0.40 23.61 11.49
CA ASP A 90 1.48 24.51 11.89
C ASP A 90 2.67 23.75 12.52
N GLY A 91 2.66 22.42 12.41
CA GLY A 91 3.74 21.57 12.92
C GLY A 91 5.05 21.74 12.14
N PRO A 92 6.16 21.24 12.69
CA PRO A 92 7.45 21.27 12.00
C PRO A 92 7.38 20.47 10.70
N MET A 93 8.10 20.94 9.68
CA MET A 93 8.19 20.21 8.40
C MET A 93 8.76 18.82 8.62
N GLY A 94 8.08 17.81 8.09
CA GLY A 94 8.48 16.42 8.08
C GLY A 94 8.72 15.88 6.65
N GLY A 95 9.36 14.73 6.56
CA GLY A 95 9.53 14.03 5.28
C GLY A 95 8.20 13.46 4.77
N ALA A 96 8.04 13.35 3.46
CA ALA A 96 6.87 12.77 2.81
C ALA A 96 7.23 11.58 1.88
N GLY A 97 8.50 11.15 1.85
CA GLY A 97 8.96 10.11 0.93
C GLY A 97 8.50 8.69 1.29
N GLU A 98 8.56 8.33 2.56
CA GLU A 98 8.30 6.95 3.02
C GLU A 98 7.05 6.75 3.87
N PRO A 99 6.52 7.78 4.59
CA PRO A 99 5.50 7.55 5.62
C PRO A 99 4.19 6.98 5.06
N GLY A 100 3.92 7.10 3.77
CA GLY A 100 2.75 6.51 3.12
C GLY A 100 2.79 4.98 2.95
N VAL A 101 3.96 4.33 3.04
CA VAL A 101 4.11 2.89 2.81
C VAL A 101 3.57 2.02 3.96
N PRO A 102 3.95 2.26 5.24
CA PRO A 102 3.56 1.40 6.35
C PRO A 102 2.05 1.20 6.55
N PRO A 103 1.18 2.19 6.37
CA PRO A 103 -0.25 2.02 6.61
C PRO A 103 -0.99 1.24 5.51
N VAL A 104 -0.39 0.99 4.34
CA VAL A 104 -1.05 0.35 3.19
C VAL A 104 -1.49 -1.08 3.52
N ALA A 105 -0.57 -1.94 3.94
CA ALA A 105 -0.90 -3.33 4.22
C ALA A 105 -1.97 -3.51 5.32
N PRO A 106 -1.89 -2.83 6.48
CA PRO A 106 -2.94 -2.93 7.49
C PRO A 106 -4.28 -2.35 7.04
N ALA A 107 -4.30 -1.29 6.22
CA ALA A 107 -5.53 -0.72 5.68
C ALA A 107 -6.23 -1.71 4.74
N VAL A 108 -5.49 -2.31 3.79
CA VAL A 108 -6.03 -3.37 2.90
C VAL A 108 -6.51 -4.57 3.70
N ALA A 109 -5.75 -5.04 4.69
CA ALA A 109 -6.14 -6.16 5.53
C ALA A 109 -7.42 -5.87 6.32
N SER A 110 -7.61 -4.63 6.80
CA SER A 110 -8.82 -4.18 7.48
C SER A 110 -10.01 -4.11 6.52
N ALA A 111 -9.82 -3.62 5.30
CA ALA A 111 -10.85 -3.55 4.28
C ALA A 111 -11.30 -4.97 3.84
N VAL A 112 -10.36 -5.90 3.65
CA VAL A 112 -10.68 -7.32 3.38
C VAL A 112 -11.47 -7.93 4.53
N PHE A 113 -11.10 -7.65 5.78
CA PHE A 113 -11.87 -8.12 6.93
C PHE A 113 -13.29 -7.55 6.95
N ALA A 114 -13.45 -6.27 6.65
CA ALA A 114 -14.78 -5.65 6.57
C ALA A 114 -15.65 -6.27 5.47
N ALA A 115 -15.05 -6.62 4.33
CA ALA A 115 -15.76 -7.20 3.19
C ALA A 115 -16.10 -8.69 3.38
N THR A 116 -15.27 -9.46 4.09
CA THR A 116 -15.35 -10.93 4.12
C THR A 116 -15.49 -11.55 5.50
N GLY A 117 -15.25 -10.80 6.57
CA GLY A 117 -15.12 -11.31 7.94
C GLY A 117 -13.80 -12.05 8.21
N ARG A 118 -12.94 -12.23 7.19
CA ARG A 118 -11.68 -12.98 7.31
C ARG A 118 -10.54 -12.05 7.74
N ARG A 119 -9.87 -12.35 8.85
CA ARG A 119 -8.70 -11.60 9.30
C ARG A 119 -7.44 -12.07 8.60
N ILE A 120 -6.77 -11.14 7.96
CA ILE A 120 -5.45 -11.36 7.36
C ILE A 120 -4.38 -11.23 8.46
N ARG A 121 -3.54 -12.26 8.58
CA ARG A 121 -2.46 -12.35 9.57
C ARG A 121 -1.11 -12.66 8.94
N ARG A 122 -1.08 -12.87 7.63
CA ARG A 122 0.11 -13.19 6.85
C ARG A 122 0.09 -12.40 5.54
N LEU A 123 1.23 -11.98 5.07
CA LEU A 123 1.46 -11.39 3.76
C LEU A 123 2.27 -12.36 2.90
N PRO A 124 2.15 -12.28 1.57
CA PRO A 124 1.21 -11.44 0.82
C PRO A 124 -0.24 -11.91 1.00
N ILE A 125 -1.19 -10.96 0.80
CA ILE A 125 -2.63 -11.22 1.06
C ILE A 125 -3.18 -12.27 0.08
N SER A 126 -2.68 -12.32 -1.15
CA SER A 126 -3.09 -13.25 -2.20
C SER A 126 -2.72 -14.70 -1.91
N SER A 127 -1.73 -14.96 -1.06
CA SER A 127 -1.29 -16.31 -0.68
C SER A 127 -1.88 -16.80 0.65
N ALA A 128 -2.67 -15.97 1.33
CA ALA A 128 -3.30 -16.35 2.58
C ALA A 128 -4.49 -17.29 2.31
N PRO A 129 -4.52 -18.51 2.89
CA PRO A 129 -5.60 -19.48 2.74
C PRO A 129 -6.93 -19.00 3.37
#